data_a11aa73d3541c14ddd460026e8eda31b
#
_entry.id   a11aa73d3541c14ddd460026e8eda31b
#
_cell.length_a   1.000
_cell.length_b   1.000
_cell.length_c   1.000
_cell.angle_alpha   90.00
_cell.angle_beta   90.00
_cell.angle_gamma   90.00
#
_symmetry.space_group_name_H-M   'P 1'
#
loop_
_entity.id
_entity.type
_entity.pdbx_description
1 polymer ?
#
loop_
_entity_poly.entity_id
_entity_poly.type
_entity_poly.pdbx_seq_one_letter_code
_entity_poly.pdbx_strand_id
1 'polypeptide(L)'
;MNGSASNSSARVGLALGAVLVSTMLLCTQATAAAPEEAGEGPGAPVTTPGHGERACPVLYFDLGETLVHTAEDGSTTYLPGASSYLRTLRARHIRVGLITNVPASWGTTDAERAARLRREVDATWRGPAAFAWADFGDRIRTPRTEAERKPSPVLWQRAKDDSAGCRVVYQAETAQEVAVASSLGYVAYQIGLPQRPAFLPAGLVELLGRRFA
;
A
#
# COMPACT_ATOMS: atom_id res chain seq x y z
N MET A 1 -14.91 -51.37 -20.15
CA MET A 1 -15.49 -50.57 -21.22
C MET A 1 -15.00 -49.16 -21.01
N ASN A 2 -13.92 -48.84 -21.45
CA ASN A 2 -13.38 -48.23 -22.68
C ASN A 2 -14.12 -46.98 -23.10
N GLY A 3 -13.41 -45.85 -23.12
CA GLY A 3 -13.71 -44.61 -23.79
C GLY A 3 -12.90 -43.48 -23.16
N SER A 4 -11.80 -43.24 -23.55
CA SER A 4 -11.14 -42.63 -24.73
C SER A 4 -10.95 -41.12 -24.56
N ALA A 5 -9.70 -40.78 -24.53
CA ALA A 5 -9.13 -39.43 -24.52
C ALA A 5 -9.54 -38.57 -25.72
N SER A 6 -9.57 -37.29 -25.59
CA SER A 6 -9.38 -36.37 -26.67
C SER A 6 -8.55 -35.18 -26.30
N ASN A 7 -7.30 -35.21 -26.74
CA ASN A 7 -6.38 -34.11 -26.86
C ASN A 7 -6.86 -33.14 -27.94
N SER A 8 -6.87 -31.88 -27.70
CA SER A 8 -6.86 -30.87 -28.76
C SER A 8 -5.82 -29.78 -28.43
N SER A 9 -4.68 -29.97 -29.05
CA SER A 9 -3.64 -28.96 -29.25
C SER A 9 -4.14 -27.95 -30.29
N ALA A 10 -4.16 -26.68 -29.97
CA ALA A 10 -4.22 -25.60 -30.94
C ALA A 10 -3.00 -24.71 -30.78
N ARG A 11 -2.10 -24.84 -31.74
CA ARG A 11 -1.03 -23.87 -32.05
C ARG A 11 -1.61 -22.80 -32.97
N VAL A 12 -1.27 -21.56 -32.76
CA VAL A 12 -1.20 -20.43 -33.70
C VAL A 12 -0.61 -19.28 -32.89
N GLY A 13 0.37 -18.50 -33.23
CA GLY A 13 1.04 -18.19 -34.49
C GLY A 13 1.67 -16.83 -34.22
N LEU A 14 2.97 -16.74 -34.49
CA LEU A 14 3.77 -15.52 -34.41
C LEU A 14 3.22 -14.45 -35.36
N ALA A 15 3.15 -13.18 -34.93
CA ALA A 15 3.21 -12.04 -35.82
C ALA A 15 4.16 -10.98 -35.24
N LEU A 16 5.33 -10.86 -35.87
CA LEU A 16 6.23 -9.73 -35.77
C LEU A 16 5.57 -8.51 -36.44
N GLY A 17 5.61 -7.38 -35.76
CA GLY A 17 5.29 -6.08 -36.34
C GLY A 17 6.26 -5.04 -35.79
N ALA A 18 7.36 -4.85 -36.49
CA ALA A 18 8.29 -3.74 -36.25
C ALA A 18 7.70 -2.47 -36.87
N VAL A 19 7.58 -1.41 -36.09
CA VAL A 19 7.40 -0.05 -36.61
C VAL A 19 8.45 0.85 -35.98
N LEU A 20 9.43 1.19 -36.83
CA LEU A 20 10.36 2.30 -36.66
C LEU A 20 9.62 3.59 -37.02
N VAL A 21 9.63 4.60 -36.14
CA VAL A 21 9.45 6.00 -36.56
C VAL A 21 10.41 6.90 -35.79
N SER A 22 11.15 7.60 -36.59
CA SER A 22 12.24 8.53 -36.40
C SER A 22 11.89 9.80 -35.60
N THR A 23 12.86 10.19 -34.83
CA THR A 23 13.45 11.54 -34.56
C THR A 23 12.68 12.77 -35.06
N MET A 24 12.47 13.74 -34.16
CA MET A 24 12.83 15.14 -34.43
C MET A 24 13.26 15.87 -33.15
N LEU A 25 14.52 16.25 -33.17
CA LEU A 25 15.22 17.12 -32.24
C LEU A 25 14.88 18.57 -32.61
N LEU A 26 14.27 19.35 -31.73
CA LEU A 26 14.18 20.78 -31.83
C LEU A 26 14.86 21.41 -30.61
N CYS A 27 16.09 21.87 -30.84
CA CYS A 27 16.78 22.81 -29.95
C CYS A 27 16.15 24.20 -30.11
N THR A 28 15.58 24.72 -29.03
CA THR A 28 15.31 26.18 -28.88
C THR A 28 16.22 26.70 -27.77
N GLN A 29 17.20 27.51 -28.20
CA GLN A 29 18.03 28.32 -27.33
C GLN A 29 17.20 29.50 -26.83
N ALA A 30 17.05 29.64 -25.53
CA ALA A 30 16.51 30.85 -24.90
C ALA A 30 17.64 31.62 -24.26
N THR A 31 17.78 32.83 -24.74
CA THR A 31 18.74 33.88 -24.40
C THR A 31 18.61 34.29 -22.94
N ALA A 32 19.72 34.31 -22.22
CA ALA A 32 19.80 34.85 -20.87
C ALA A 32 19.70 36.37 -20.88
N ALA A 33 18.75 36.91 -20.15
CA ALA A 33 18.73 38.30 -19.70
C ALA A 33 19.07 38.33 -18.21
N ALA A 34 20.11 39.07 -17.84
CA ALA A 34 20.48 39.32 -16.45
C ALA A 34 19.51 40.33 -15.84
N PRO A 35 19.04 40.15 -14.62
CA PRO A 35 18.44 41.22 -13.86
C PRO A 35 19.42 41.83 -12.85
N GLU A 36 19.30 43.15 -12.76
CA GLU A 36 19.95 44.11 -11.89
C GLU A 36 19.90 43.73 -10.40
N GLU A 37 21.00 44.05 -9.72
CA GLU A 37 21.11 44.08 -8.28
C GLU A 37 20.16 45.15 -7.68
N ALA A 38 19.27 44.73 -6.80
CA ALA A 38 18.50 45.64 -5.96
C ALA A 38 18.52 45.15 -4.49
N GLY A 39 19.27 45.91 -3.67
CA GLY A 39 18.92 46.29 -2.31
C GLY A 39 18.80 45.18 -1.26
N GLU A 40 19.88 44.98 -0.44
CA GLU A 40 19.79 44.36 0.88
C GLU A 40 18.89 45.19 1.81
N GLY A 41 17.69 44.68 2.09
CA GLY A 41 16.86 45.11 3.21
C GLY A 41 17.11 44.17 4.41
N PRO A 42 17.04 44.64 5.67
CA PRO A 42 17.33 43.83 6.86
C PRO A 42 16.33 42.68 6.97
N GLY A 43 16.88 41.47 6.97
CA GLY A 43 16.14 40.20 6.95
C GLY A 43 15.14 40.06 8.08
N ALA A 44 13.87 39.95 7.68
CA ALA A 44 12.88 39.29 8.54
C ALA A 44 13.31 37.83 8.77
N PRO A 45 13.14 37.28 9.98
CA PRO A 45 13.48 35.88 10.21
C PRO A 45 12.62 35.03 9.30
N VAL A 46 13.26 34.32 8.36
CA VAL A 46 12.63 33.26 7.58
C VAL A 46 12.27 32.17 8.58
N THR A 47 11.05 32.20 9.06
CA THR A 47 10.43 31.07 9.76
C THR A 47 10.33 29.94 8.73
N THR A 48 11.33 29.09 8.68
CA THR A 48 11.26 27.80 8.01
C THR A 48 9.98 27.15 8.53
N PRO A 49 8.99 26.81 7.68
CA PRO A 49 7.83 26.08 8.16
C PRO A 49 8.35 24.80 8.79
N GLY A 50 8.17 24.69 10.10
CA GLY A 50 8.58 23.52 10.85
C GLY A 50 8.06 22.31 10.11
N HIS A 51 8.96 21.43 9.70
CA HIS A 51 8.61 20.10 9.23
C HIS A 51 7.90 19.45 10.40
N GLY A 52 6.56 19.54 10.42
CA GLY A 52 5.75 18.87 11.42
C GLY A 52 6.28 17.45 11.50
N GLU A 53 6.77 17.10 12.67
CA GLU A 53 7.42 15.82 12.95
C GLU A 53 6.52 14.72 12.45
N ARG A 54 6.86 14.13 11.27
CA ARG A 54 6.03 13.15 10.62
C ARG A 54 5.95 11.96 11.55
N ALA A 55 4.75 11.70 12.07
CA ALA A 55 4.54 10.62 13.02
C ALA A 55 5.02 9.29 12.43
N CYS A 56 6.16 8.80 12.88
CA CYS A 56 6.69 7.47 12.61
C CYS A 56 6.30 6.53 13.75
N PRO A 57 6.14 5.23 13.50
CA PRO A 57 6.24 4.50 12.25
C PRO A 57 4.97 4.58 11.40
N VAL A 58 5.00 3.97 10.20
CA VAL A 58 3.80 3.67 9.41
C VAL A 58 3.59 2.18 9.41
N LEU A 59 2.39 1.74 9.79
CA LEU A 59 2.02 0.33 9.86
C LEU A 59 1.05 -0.01 8.72
N TYR A 60 1.46 -0.89 7.83
CA TYR A 60 0.62 -1.41 6.76
C TYR A 60 0.10 -2.80 7.08
N PHE A 61 -1.12 -3.08 6.62
CA PHE A 61 -1.76 -4.39 6.71
C PHE A 61 -2.10 -4.91 5.32
N ASP A 62 -2.15 -6.22 5.17
CA ASP A 62 -3.09 -6.82 4.24
C ASP A 62 -4.53 -6.67 4.76
N LEU A 63 -5.53 -6.86 3.91
CA LEU A 63 -6.92 -6.71 4.30
C LEU A 63 -7.59 -8.06 4.62
N GLY A 64 -7.65 -8.94 3.61
CA GLY A 64 -8.35 -10.22 3.73
C GLY A 64 -7.64 -11.16 4.68
N GLU A 65 -8.37 -11.86 5.54
CA GLU A 65 -7.87 -12.79 6.57
C GLU A 65 -6.76 -12.17 7.46
N THR A 66 -6.60 -10.85 7.37
CA THR A 66 -5.70 -10.06 8.23
C THR A 66 -6.48 -9.09 9.12
N LEU A 67 -7.31 -8.24 8.54
CA LEU A 67 -8.22 -7.34 9.27
C LEU A 67 -9.69 -7.75 9.11
N VAL A 68 -10.01 -8.36 7.99
CA VAL A 68 -11.36 -8.74 7.58
C VAL A 68 -11.39 -10.24 7.30
N HIS A 69 -12.34 -10.94 7.90
CA HIS A 69 -12.70 -12.31 7.59
C HIS A 69 -13.88 -12.33 6.61
N THR A 70 -13.81 -13.18 5.59
CA THR A 70 -14.89 -13.42 4.65
C THR A 70 -15.46 -14.80 4.88
N ALA A 71 -16.71 -14.88 5.31
CA ALA A 71 -17.41 -16.14 5.54
C ALA A 71 -17.81 -16.83 4.21
N GLU A 72 -18.21 -18.09 4.27
CA GLU A 72 -18.61 -18.89 3.10
C GLU A 72 -19.80 -18.29 2.32
N ASP A 73 -20.69 -17.58 3.01
CA ASP A 73 -21.83 -16.85 2.40
C ASP A 73 -21.44 -15.52 1.76
N GLY A 74 -20.14 -15.19 1.75
CA GLY A 74 -19.60 -13.94 1.24
C GLY A 74 -19.74 -12.73 2.18
N SER A 75 -20.31 -12.91 3.37
CA SER A 75 -20.38 -11.84 4.36
C SER A 75 -19.00 -11.54 4.95
N THR A 76 -18.77 -10.27 5.29
CA THR A 76 -17.49 -9.81 5.84
C THR A 76 -17.66 -9.25 7.24
N THR A 77 -16.70 -9.52 8.10
CA THR A 77 -16.61 -9.00 9.48
C THR A 77 -15.15 -8.70 9.82
N TYR A 78 -14.92 -8.01 10.93
CA TYR A 78 -13.56 -7.94 11.47
C TYR A 78 -13.04 -9.32 11.87
N LEU A 79 -11.79 -9.58 11.53
CA LEU A 79 -11.05 -10.68 12.17
C LEU A 79 -11.02 -10.46 13.69
N PRO A 80 -11.12 -11.54 14.52
CA PRO A 80 -11.07 -11.39 15.96
C PRO A 80 -9.91 -10.52 16.45
N GLY A 81 -10.22 -9.49 17.22
CA GLY A 81 -9.23 -8.54 17.75
C GLY A 81 -8.85 -7.38 16.82
N ALA A 82 -9.12 -7.44 15.50
CA ALA A 82 -8.69 -6.42 14.55
C ALA A 82 -9.28 -5.02 14.87
N SER A 83 -10.59 -4.95 15.15
CA SER A 83 -11.25 -3.67 15.49
C SER A 83 -10.64 -3.03 16.75
N SER A 84 -10.39 -3.80 17.81
CA SER A 84 -9.78 -3.30 19.04
C SER A 84 -8.33 -2.86 18.82
N TYR A 85 -7.60 -3.60 17.97
CA TYR A 85 -6.23 -3.27 17.61
C TYR A 85 -6.16 -1.94 16.83
N LEU A 86 -7.00 -1.74 15.82
CA LEU A 86 -7.08 -0.46 15.08
C LEU A 86 -7.40 0.71 16.02
N ARG A 87 -8.35 0.54 16.96
CA ARG A 87 -8.63 1.59 17.97
C ARG A 87 -7.41 1.90 18.84
N THR A 88 -6.64 0.88 19.22
CA THR A 88 -5.42 1.06 20.02
C THR A 88 -4.35 1.82 19.23
N LEU A 89 -4.17 1.50 17.95
CA LEU A 89 -3.22 2.21 17.07
C LEU A 89 -3.62 3.69 16.90
N ARG A 90 -4.91 3.95 16.69
CA ARG A 90 -5.46 5.31 16.59
C ARG A 90 -5.21 6.11 17.88
N ALA A 91 -5.51 5.52 19.04
CA ALA A 91 -5.28 6.17 20.33
C ALA A 91 -3.80 6.50 20.60
N ARG A 92 -2.89 5.78 19.95
CA ARG A 92 -1.44 6.01 19.98
C ARG A 92 -0.92 6.86 18.82
N HIS A 93 -1.81 7.42 18.00
CA HIS A 93 -1.47 8.22 16.81
C HIS A 93 -0.55 7.49 15.82
N ILE A 94 -0.57 6.16 15.79
CA ILE A 94 0.19 5.35 14.83
C ILE A 94 -0.55 5.40 13.50
N ARG A 95 0.12 5.87 12.45
CA ARG A 95 -0.44 5.91 11.10
C ARG A 95 -0.57 4.49 10.54
N VAL A 96 -1.72 4.19 9.95
CA VAL A 96 -1.98 2.88 9.34
C VAL A 96 -2.27 3.01 7.84
N GLY A 97 -1.99 1.96 7.08
CA GLY A 97 -2.29 1.84 5.66
C GLY A 97 -2.65 0.41 5.28
N LEU A 98 -3.07 0.22 4.03
CA LEU A 98 -3.35 -1.08 3.44
C LEU A 98 -2.44 -1.33 2.23
N ILE A 99 -1.98 -2.56 2.09
CA ILE A 99 -1.36 -3.11 0.87
C ILE A 99 -2.18 -4.34 0.50
N THR A 100 -3.10 -4.21 -0.45
CA THR A 100 -4.07 -5.26 -0.73
C THR A 100 -4.29 -5.47 -2.23
N ASN A 101 -4.52 -6.72 -2.62
CA ASN A 101 -4.86 -7.07 -3.98
C ASN A 101 -6.33 -6.76 -4.28
N VAL A 102 -6.55 -5.99 -5.34
CA VAL A 102 -7.85 -5.79 -5.96
C VAL A 102 -7.70 -5.95 -7.47
N PRO A 103 -8.77 -6.20 -8.25
CA PRO A 103 -8.69 -6.16 -9.71
C PRO A 103 -8.18 -4.81 -10.20
N ALA A 104 -7.20 -4.80 -11.11
CA ALA A 104 -6.67 -3.57 -11.72
C ALA A 104 -7.77 -2.78 -12.45
N SER A 105 -8.77 -3.49 -12.98
CA SER A 105 -9.95 -2.91 -13.66
C SER A 105 -10.88 -2.09 -12.77
N TRP A 106 -10.67 -2.06 -11.45
CA TRP A 106 -11.52 -1.30 -10.53
C TRP A 106 -11.28 0.22 -10.57
N GLY A 107 -10.25 0.68 -11.26
CA GLY A 107 -9.95 2.09 -11.44
C GLY A 107 -8.56 2.33 -12.02
N THR A 108 -8.32 3.54 -12.45
CA THR A 108 -7.03 3.98 -13.02
C THR A 108 -6.06 4.48 -11.95
N THR A 109 -6.60 4.98 -10.83
CA THR A 109 -5.83 5.51 -9.70
C THR A 109 -6.00 4.66 -8.43
N ASP A 110 -5.07 4.79 -7.47
CA ASP A 110 -5.22 4.13 -6.16
C ASP A 110 -6.49 4.61 -5.44
N ALA A 111 -6.83 5.90 -5.58
CA ALA A 111 -8.03 6.46 -4.95
C ALA A 111 -9.33 5.82 -5.50
N GLU A 112 -9.42 5.64 -6.81
CA GLU A 112 -10.58 4.99 -7.45
C GLU A 112 -10.71 3.52 -7.03
N ARG A 113 -9.59 2.77 -7.05
CA ARG A 113 -9.57 1.37 -6.61
C ARG A 113 -9.88 1.24 -5.13
N ALA A 114 -9.35 2.13 -4.29
CA ALA A 114 -9.68 2.17 -2.87
C ALA A 114 -11.16 2.51 -2.62
N ALA A 115 -11.73 3.43 -3.39
CA ALA A 115 -13.15 3.77 -3.30
C ALA A 115 -14.04 2.57 -3.73
N ARG A 116 -13.62 1.82 -4.75
CA ARG A 116 -14.32 0.59 -5.14
C ARG A 116 -14.20 -0.49 -4.08
N LEU A 117 -13.00 -0.71 -3.53
CA LEU A 117 -12.76 -1.66 -2.44
C LEU A 117 -13.67 -1.39 -1.24
N ARG A 118 -13.78 -0.10 -0.83
CA ARG A 118 -14.66 0.31 0.27
C ARG A 118 -16.10 -0.09 -0.01
N ARG A 119 -16.63 0.20 -1.19
CA ARG A 119 -18.01 -0.17 -1.56
C ARG A 119 -18.25 -1.68 -1.53
N GLU A 120 -17.31 -2.47 -2.04
CA GLU A 120 -17.43 -3.95 -2.07
C GLU A 120 -17.44 -4.54 -0.65
N VAL A 121 -16.53 -4.08 0.21
CA VAL A 121 -16.49 -4.52 1.61
C VAL A 121 -17.73 -4.05 2.36
N ASP A 122 -18.12 -2.78 2.23
CA ASP A 122 -19.28 -2.23 2.95
C ASP A 122 -20.59 -2.91 2.52
N ALA A 123 -20.72 -3.31 1.26
CA ALA A 123 -21.91 -4.02 0.76
C ALA A 123 -22.11 -5.40 1.41
N THR A 124 -21.01 -6.07 1.74
CA THR A 124 -21.04 -7.41 2.38
C THR A 124 -20.85 -7.36 3.89
N TRP A 125 -20.61 -6.17 4.45
CA TRP A 125 -20.29 -6.01 5.87
C TRP A 125 -21.42 -6.43 6.81
N ARG A 126 -21.10 -7.25 7.81
CA ARG A 126 -22.03 -7.72 8.86
C ARG A 126 -21.48 -7.52 10.27
N GLY A 127 -20.36 -6.79 10.41
CA GLY A 127 -19.82 -6.47 11.73
C GLY A 127 -20.72 -5.53 12.52
N PRO A 128 -20.64 -5.52 13.86
CA PRO A 128 -21.47 -4.68 14.73
C PRO A 128 -21.16 -3.18 14.60
N ALA A 129 -20.00 -2.83 14.08
CA ALA A 129 -19.61 -1.45 13.77
C ALA A 129 -19.04 -1.42 12.34
N ALA A 130 -19.19 -0.29 11.65
CA ALA A 130 -18.62 -0.09 10.31
C ALA A 130 -17.10 -0.30 10.31
N PHE A 131 -16.56 -0.74 9.17
CA PHE A 131 -15.11 -0.84 9.01
C PHE A 131 -14.46 0.56 9.09
N ALA A 132 -13.35 0.66 9.79
CA ALA A 132 -12.72 1.94 10.14
C ALA A 132 -11.90 2.52 8.97
N TRP A 133 -12.50 2.73 7.81
CA TRP A 133 -11.83 3.25 6.62
C TRP A 133 -11.09 4.57 6.83
N ALA A 134 -11.62 5.43 7.70
CA ALA A 134 -11.02 6.72 8.00
C ALA A 134 -9.60 6.63 8.57
N ASP A 135 -9.24 5.52 9.23
CA ASP A 135 -7.91 5.33 9.79
C ASP A 135 -6.83 5.23 8.71
N PHE A 136 -7.19 4.70 7.55
CA PHE A 136 -6.26 4.44 6.45
C PHE A 136 -6.04 5.67 5.55
N GLY A 137 -7.00 6.60 5.50
CA GLY A 137 -6.92 7.81 4.69
C GLY A 137 -6.61 7.51 3.22
N ASP A 138 -5.53 8.10 2.72
CA ASP A 138 -4.98 7.92 1.38
C ASP A 138 -3.91 6.81 1.29
N ARG A 139 -3.62 6.12 2.39
CA ARG A 139 -2.58 5.08 2.48
C ARG A 139 -3.08 3.68 2.11
N ILE A 140 -3.90 3.57 1.07
CA ILE A 140 -4.36 2.30 0.52
C ILE A 140 -3.63 2.07 -0.81
N ARG A 141 -2.75 1.07 -0.84
CA ARG A 141 -1.96 0.71 -2.03
C ARG A 141 -2.56 -0.52 -2.67
N THR A 142 -2.88 -0.38 -3.95
CA THR A 142 -3.51 -1.41 -4.78
C THR A 142 -2.74 -1.59 -6.09
N PRO A 143 -2.79 -2.78 -6.72
CA PRO A 143 -2.09 -3.00 -7.98
C PRO A 143 -2.73 -2.15 -9.10
N ARG A 144 -1.88 -1.54 -9.94
CA ARG A 144 -2.27 -0.80 -11.15
C ARG A 144 -2.43 -1.72 -12.35
N THR A 145 -1.71 -2.85 -12.31
CA THR A 145 -1.74 -3.90 -13.31
C THR A 145 -1.76 -5.27 -12.64
N GLU A 146 -2.10 -6.32 -13.35
CA GLU A 146 -2.05 -7.68 -12.81
C GLU A 146 -0.62 -8.09 -12.40
N ALA A 147 0.42 -7.56 -13.09
CA ALA A 147 1.81 -7.83 -12.76
C ALA A 147 2.27 -7.19 -11.44
N GLU A 148 1.59 -6.16 -10.96
CA GLU A 148 1.88 -5.52 -9.68
C GLU A 148 1.23 -6.23 -8.48
N ARG A 149 0.36 -7.22 -8.71
CA ARG A 149 -0.31 -7.94 -7.61
C ARG A 149 0.70 -8.62 -6.70
N LYS A 150 0.40 -8.61 -5.41
CA LYS A 150 1.14 -9.41 -4.43
C LYS A 150 1.19 -10.88 -4.90
N PRO A 151 2.34 -11.55 -4.84
CA PRO A 151 3.53 -11.19 -4.08
C PRO A 151 4.57 -10.32 -4.84
N SER A 152 4.24 -9.70 -5.98
CA SER A 152 5.15 -8.72 -6.61
C SER A 152 5.54 -7.63 -5.62
N PRO A 153 6.83 -7.23 -5.52
CA PRO A 153 7.31 -6.28 -4.51
C PRO A 153 6.83 -4.84 -4.69
N VAL A 154 6.22 -4.53 -5.84
CA VAL A 154 5.90 -3.17 -6.27
C VAL A 154 5.03 -2.40 -5.25
N LEU A 155 4.00 -3.06 -4.69
CA LEU A 155 3.09 -2.38 -3.75
C LEU A 155 3.80 -1.98 -2.45
N TRP A 156 4.70 -2.83 -1.93
CA TRP A 156 5.49 -2.50 -0.74
C TRP A 156 6.53 -1.42 -1.02
N GLN A 157 7.17 -1.43 -2.21
CA GLN A 157 8.10 -0.37 -2.60
C GLN A 157 7.39 0.98 -2.62
N ARG A 158 6.23 1.08 -3.29
CA ARG A 158 5.42 2.30 -3.33
C ARG A 158 4.99 2.75 -1.93
N ALA A 159 4.53 1.84 -1.08
CA ALA A 159 4.13 2.16 0.30
C ALA A 159 5.32 2.66 1.14
N LYS A 160 6.52 2.13 0.91
CA LYS A 160 7.75 2.56 1.57
C LYS A 160 8.18 3.96 1.13
N ASP A 161 8.12 4.25 -0.17
CA ASP A 161 8.43 5.58 -0.73
C ASP A 161 7.49 6.65 -0.16
N ASP A 162 6.19 6.35 -0.09
CA ASP A 162 5.17 7.24 0.49
C ASP A 162 5.32 7.43 2.01
N SER A 163 6.05 6.55 2.67
CA SER A 163 6.30 6.65 4.11
C SER A 163 7.35 7.71 4.48
N ALA A 164 7.97 8.36 3.49
CA ALA A 164 8.85 9.51 3.64
C ALA A 164 9.99 9.30 4.67
N GLY A 165 10.65 8.15 4.60
CA GLY A 165 11.79 7.79 5.45
C GLY A 165 11.40 7.28 6.84
N CYS A 166 10.12 7.16 7.16
CA CYS A 166 9.68 6.47 8.38
C CYS A 166 10.00 4.97 8.30
N ARG A 167 10.26 4.38 9.47
CA ARG A 167 10.28 2.92 9.56
C ARG A 167 8.90 2.37 9.22
N VAL A 168 8.86 1.37 8.36
CA VAL A 168 7.63 0.72 7.92
C VAL A 168 7.49 -0.65 8.57
N VAL A 169 6.25 -0.94 8.98
CA VAL A 169 5.86 -2.24 9.55
C VAL A 169 4.81 -2.84 8.63
N TYR A 170 4.80 -4.15 8.45
CA TYR A 170 3.78 -4.86 7.67
C TYR A 170 3.25 -6.06 8.43
N GLN A 171 1.94 -6.26 8.42
CA GLN A 171 1.29 -7.42 9.04
C GLN A 171 0.34 -8.08 8.04
N ALA A 172 0.46 -9.40 7.89
CA ALA A 172 -0.38 -10.23 7.04
C ALA A 172 -0.45 -11.67 7.57
N GLU A 173 -1.44 -12.43 7.13
CA GLU A 173 -1.54 -13.85 7.45
C GLU A 173 -0.61 -14.69 6.58
N THR A 174 -0.31 -14.27 5.35
CA THR A 174 0.46 -15.03 4.36
C THR A 174 1.95 -14.94 4.60
N ALA A 175 2.61 -16.08 4.86
CA ALA A 175 4.06 -16.15 5.08
C ALA A 175 4.87 -15.58 3.89
N GLN A 176 4.40 -15.81 2.64
CA GLN A 176 5.04 -15.31 1.44
C GLN A 176 5.08 -13.78 1.39
N GLU A 177 3.98 -13.11 1.72
CA GLU A 177 3.91 -11.65 1.75
C GLU A 177 4.81 -11.06 2.84
N VAL A 178 4.80 -11.69 4.02
CA VAL A 178 5.68 -11.31 5.13
C VAL A 178 7.16 -11.44 4.74
N ALA A 179 7.54 -12.49 4.02
CA ALA A 179 8.90 -12.69 3.52
C ALA A 179 9.31 -11.60 2.51
N VAL A 180 8.43 -11.27 1.55
CA VAL A 180 8.67 -10.19 0.59
C VAL A 180 8.83 -8.85 1.30
N ALA A 181 7.92 -8.49 2.20
CA ALA A 181 8.01 -7.26 2.97
C ALA A 181 9.32 -7.18 3.78
N SER A 182 9.71 -8.27 4.43
CA SER A 182 10.97 -8.37 5.18
C SER A 182 12.19 -8.13 4.29
N SER A 183 12.23 -8.73 3.08
CA SER A 183 13.32 -8.55 2.12
C SER A 183 13.48 -7.10 1.65
N LEU A 184 12.40 -6.31 1.71
CA LEU A 184 12.39 -4.88 1.39
C LEU A 184 12.68 -3.97 2.58
N GLY A 185 13.02 -4.56 3.75
CA GLY A 185 13.39 -3.83 4.96
C GLY A 185 12.21 -3.36 5.82
N TYR A 186 11.03 -3.97 5.64
CA TYR A 186 9.94 -3.82 6.61
C TYR A 186 10.23 -4.61 7.88
N VAL A 187 9.73 -4.12 9.00
CA VAL A 187 9.50 -4.99 10.16
C VAL A 187 8.23 -5.77 9.86
N ALA A 188 8.39 -7.02 9.43
CA ALA A 188 7.29 -7.83 8.97
C ALA A 188 6.83 -8.82 10.06
N TYR A 189 5.51 -8.96 10.21
CA TYR A 189 4.90 -9.81 11.22
C TYR A 189 3.79 -10.67 10.61
N GLN A 190 3.93 -11.98 10.73
CA GLN A 190 2.88 -12.91 10.34
C GLN A 190 1.88 -13.06 11.47
N ILE A 191 0.60 -12.77 11.18
CA ILE A 191 -0.51 -13.00 12.09
C ILE A 191 -0.99 -14.47 12.02
N GLY A 192 -1.85 -14.88 12.95
CA GLY A 192 -2.48 -16.20 12.94
C GLY A 192 -1.57 -17.35 13.34
N LEU A 193 -0.32 -17.11 13.70
CA LEU A 193 0.57 -18.17 14.18
C LEU A 193 0.25 -18.54 15.63
N PRO A 194 0.25 -19.84 15.98
CA PRO A 194 0.00 -20.29 17.34
C PRO A 194 1.06 -19.73 18.31
N GLN A 195 0.66 -19.51 19.56
CA GLN A 195 1.53 -19.04 20.65
C GLN A 195 2.15 -17.64 20.44
N ARG A 196 1.63 -16.86 19.48
CA ARG A 196 2.02 -15.48 19.24
C ARG A 196 0.81 -14.55 19.41
N PRO A 197 1.01 -13.27 19.77
CA PRO A 197 -0.07 -12.29 19.72
C PRO A 197 -0.72 -12.26 18.33
N ALA A 198 -2.05 -12.09 18.27
CA ALA A 198 -2.77 -12.02 16.99
C ALA A 198 -2.21 -10.91 16.09
N PHE A 199 -1.79 -9.79 16.68
CA PHE A 199 -1.13 -8.67 16.01
C PHE A 199 0.16 -8.29 16.75
N LEU A 200 1.10 -7.66 16.06
CA LEU A 200 2.30 -7.09 16.69
C LEU A 200 1.86 -6.07 17.75
N PRO A 201 2.24 -6.22 19.03
CA PRO A 201 1.79 -5.32 20.09
C PRO A 201 2.02 -3.85 19.75
N ALA A 202 1.01 -2.99 19.90
CA ALA A 202 1.05 -1.58 19.52
C ALA A 202 2.20 -0.81 20.21
N GLY A 203 2.56 -1.19 21.45
CA GLY A 203 3.72 -0.63 22.14
C GLY A 203 5.06 -0.94 21.46
N LEU A 204 5.20 -2.14 20.86
CA LEU A 204 6.38 -2.47 20.07
C LEU A 204 6.40 -1.67 18.75
N VAL A 205 5.23 -1.52 18.09
CA VAL A 205 5.14 -0.67 16.89
C VAL A 205 5.58 0.76 17.21
N GLU A 206 5.13 1.32 18.32
CA GLU A 206 5.51 2.67 18.76
C GLU A 206 7.02 2.79 19.00
N LEU A 207 7.62 1.81 19.67
CA LEU A 207 9.07 1.77 19.91
C LEU A 207 9.88 1.75 18.62
N LEU A 208 9.39 1.08 17.57
CA LEU A 208 10.04 1.05 16.26
C LEU A 208 10.05 2.43 15.57
N GLY A 209 9.15 3.33 15.95
CA GLY A 209 9.11 4.70 15.44
C GLY A 209 10.07 5.66 16.13
N ARG A 210 10.53 5.32 17.30
CA ARG A 210 11.49 6.17 18.03
C ARG A 210 12.83 6.09 17.31
N ARG A 211 13.33 7.22 16.84
CA ARG A 211 14.73 7.33 16.44
C ARG A 211 15.55 7.21 17.72
N PHE A 212 16.39 6.21 17.82
CA PHE A 212 17.45 6.24 18.81
C PHE A 212 18.39 7.36 18.36
N ALA A 213 18.35 8.48 19.08
CA ALA A 213 19.22 9.62 18.91
C ALA A 213 20.65 9.24 19.31
#